data_0250acfd2d294211cce686b8e7c803fb
#
_entry.id   0250acfd2d294211cce686b8e7c803fb
#
_cell.length_a   1.000
_cell.length_b   1.000
_cell.length_c   1.000
_cell.angle_alpha   90.00
_cell.angle_beta   90.00
_cell.angle_gamma   90.00
#
_symmetry.space_group_name_H-M   'P 1'
#
loop_
_entity.id
_entity.type
_entity.pdbx_description
1 polymer ?
#
loop_
_entity_poly.entity_id
_entity_poly.type
_entity_poly.pdbx_seq_one_letter_code
_entity_poly.pdbx_strand_id
1 'polypeptide(L)'
;MENVLKQHKKVLLPIIIGLIGLLTYLMINIVVVEKTKAYSVKINNKPLFIVKDKSRVEDTIAQLIAEEEERIGREVSLANKPTYQMVLVTTDKIAKPSDIPKIMEKSLELQAEAAQVLVDGEPLVCLPDEKLARQVLDETQQQLVGLCEGEEICQAEFSEKVDVKLAVVSSKEVIDVNEAARLLATGNEAPVEYTVKEGDSLWMIARRHDTRVANLKAQNNLESEDLKLGQVLKISSSNPFVTVNAVIEGSKTEKIPFSTKVIQDKSVATFKEKQKGQDGKKEITYRLTKENGKTIENKVLEESIVSQPIER
;
A
#
# COMPACT_ATOMS: atom_id res chain seq x y z
N MET A 1 -89.34 -42.71 -11.14
CA MET A 1 -88.10 -42.63 -10.33
C MET A 1 -86.87 -42.95 -11.17
N GLU A 2 -86.84 -43.86 -12.08
CA GLU A 2 -85.67 -44.26 -12.89
C GLU A 2 -85.11 -43.18 -13.81
N ASN A 3 -85.93 -42.29 -14.38
CA ASN A 3 -85.45 -41.23 -15.24
C ASN A 3 -84.74 -40.08 -14.53
N VAL A 4 -85.07 -39.81 -13.30
CA VAL A 4 -84.34 -38.78 -12.46
C VAL A 4 -83.00 -39.28 -12.06
N LEU A 5 -82.82 -40.55 -11.71
CA LEU A 5 -81.53 -41.18 -11.38
C LEU A 5 -80.56 -41.23 -12.59
N LYS A 6 -81.11 -41.44 -13.82
CA LYS A 6 -80.27 -41.43 -15.03
C LYS A 6 -79.78 -40.02 -15.40
N GLN A 7 -80.57 -39.00 -15.13
CA GLN A 7 -80.25 -37.62 -15.41
C GLN A 7 -79.16 -37.11 -14.42
N HIS A 8 -79.21 -37.47 -13.13
CA HIS A 8 -78.24 -37.16 -12.17
C HIS A 8 -76.85 -37.84 -12.44
N LYS A 9 -76.92 -39.10 -12.93
CA LYS A 9 -75.68 -39.80 -13.34
C LYS A 9 -74.95 -39.15 -14.49
N LYS A 10 -75.68 -38.59 -15.46
CA LYS A 10 -75.09 -37.91 -16.62
C LYS A 10 -74.39 -36.59 -16.27
N VAL A 11 -74.80 -35.93 -15.19
CA VAL A 11 -74.13 -34.67 -14.75
C VAL A 11 -73.06 -34.93 -13.66
N LEU A 12 -73.34 -35.89 -12.79
CA LEU A 12 -72.32 -36.19 -11.72
C LEU A 12 -71.05 -36.87 -12.23
N LEU A 13 -71.19 -37.75 -13.24
CA LEU A 13 -70.05 -38.48 -13.76
C LEU A 13 -68.94 -37.59 -14.34
N PRO A 14 -69.19 -36.61 -15.19
CA PRO A 14 -68.12 -35.71 -15.66
C PRO A 14 -67.55 -34.80 -14.56
N ILE A 15 -68.33 -34.41 -13.54
CA ILE A 15 -67.89 -33.64 -12.41
C ILE A 15 -66.92 -34.47 -11.56
N ILE A 16 -67.22 -35.74 -11.31
CA ILE A 16 -66.34 -36.67 -10.57
C ILE A 16 -65.05 -36.92 -11.35
N ILE A 17 -65.10 -37.11 -12.66
CA ILE A 17 -63.92 -37.29 -13.53
C ILE A 17 -63.04 -36.02 -13.50
N GLY A 18 -63.71 -34.84 -13.59
CA GLY A 18 -62.99 -33.56 -13.48
C GLY A 18 -62.30 -33.35 -12.10
N LEU A 19 -62.99 -33.73 -11.00
CA LEU A 19 -62.41 -33.68 -9.66
C LEU A 19 -61.24 -34.67 -9.48
N ILE A 20 -61.38 -35.90 -10.01
CA ILE A 20 -60.29 -36.89 -10.00
C ILE A 20 -59.14 -36.39 -10.85
N GLY A 21 -59.36 -35.82 -12.01
CA GLY A 21 -58.32 -35.22 -12.84
C GLY A 21 -57.63 -34.04 -12.17
N LEU A 22 -58.38 -33.20 -11.46
CA LEU A 22 -57.83 -32.08 -10.69
C LEU A 22 -57.02 -32.60 -9.48
N LEU A 23 -57.50 -33.62 -8.79
CA LEU A 23 -56.79 -34.25 -7.66
C LEU A 23 -55.51 -34.96 -8.11
N THR A 24 -55.55 -35.67 -9.24
CA THR A 24 -54.36 -36.29 -9.81
C THR A 24 -53.38 -35.26 -10.31
N TYR A 25 -53.82 -34.16 -10.93
CA TYR A 25 -52.98 -33.04 -11.34
C TYR A 25 -52.34 -32.36 -10.11
N LEU A 26 -53.10 -32.09 -9.05
CA LEU A 26 -52.59 -31.58 -7.76
C LEU A 26 -51.60 -32.56 -7.10
N MET A 27 -51.93 -33.85 -7.10
CA MET A 27 -51.03 -34.89 -6.53
C MET A 27 -49.74 -35.00 -7.34
N ILE A 28 -49.79 -34.92 -8.67
CA ILE A 28 -48.59 -34.92 -9.52
C ILE A 28 -47.73 -33.67 -9.24
N ASN A 29 -48.36 -32.48 -9.09
CA ASN A 29 -47.63 -31.26 -8.73
C ASN A 29 -47.12 -31.23 -7.28
N ILE A 30 -47.74 -31.94 -6.35
CA ILE A 30 -47.27 -32.05 -4.95
C ILE A 30 -46.20 -33.12 -4.78
N VAL A 31 -46.24 -34.20 -5.61
CA VAL A 31 -45.44 -35.41 -5.40
C VAL A 31 -44.08 -35.39 -6.13
N VAL A 32 -43.86 -34.50 -7.10
CA VAL A 32 -42.56 -34.50 -7.84
C VAL A 32 -41.75 -33.22 -7.61
N VAL A 33 -41.65 -32.78 -6.36
CA VAL A 33 -40.49 -31.95 -5.97
C VAL A 33 -39.42 -32.94 -5.54
N GLU A 34 -38.65 -33.41 -6.52
CA GLU A 34 -37.52 -34.32 -6.28
C GLU A 34 -36.51 -33.62 -5.37
N LYS A 35 -36.49 -34.01 -4.08
CA LYS A 35 -35.49 -33.56 -3.12
C LYS A 35 -34.19 -34.34 -3.32
N THR A 36 -33.10 -33.63 -3.55
CA THR A 36 -31.76 -34.21 -3.62
C THR A 36 -31.00 -34.02 -2.31
N LYS A 37 -30.11 -34.95 -2.02
CA LYS A 37 -29.15 -34.78 -0.92
C LYS A 37 -28.15 -33.70 -1.28
N ALA A 38 -27.94 -32.76 -0.38
CA ALA A 38 -27.04 -31.65 -0.55
C ALA A 38 -26.43 -31.26 0.81
N TYR A 39 -25.47 -30.35 0.81
CA TYR A 39 -24.79 -29.88 2.00
C TYR A 39 -24.98 -28.37 2.16
N SER A 40 -25.51 -27.98 3.30
CA SER A 40 -25.51 -26.56 3.72
C SER A 40 -24.12 -26.24 4.25
N VAL A 41 -23.45 -25.28 3.62
CA VAL A 41 -22.13 -24.77 4.02
C VAL A 41 -22.38 -23.63 5.02
N LYS A 42 -21.73 -23.71 6.16
CA LYS A 42 -21.85 -22.73 7.24
C LYS A 42 -20.47 -22.25 7.64
N ILE A 43 -20.34 -20.96 7.93
CA ILE A 43 -19.18 -20.36 8.59
C ILE A 43 -19.68 -19.65 9.86
N ASN A 44 -18.99 -19.84 10.99
CA ASN A 44 -19.39 -19.30 12.29
C ASN A 44 -20.86 -19.58 12.62
N ASN A 45 -21.34 -20.81 12.32
CA ASN A 45 -22.71 -21.28 12.46
C ASN A 45 -23.77 -20.57 11.59
N LYS A 46 -23.37 -19.62 10.73
CA LYS A 46 -24.28 -18.95 9.79
C LYS A 46 -24.31 -19.72 8.47
N PRO A 47 -25.49 -20.11 7.94
CA PRO A 47 -25.59 -20.74 6.64
C PRO A 47 -25.30 -19.74 5.53
N LEU A 48 -24.44 -20.11 4.57
CA LEU A 48 -24.06 -19.27 3.45
C LEU A 48 -24.78 -19.72 2.18
N PHE A 49 -24.64 -20.98 1.81
CA PHE A 49 -25.24 -21.56 0.61
C PHE A 49 -25.34 -23.08 0.73
N ILE A 50 -25.93 -23.71 -0.27
CA ILE A 50 -26.09 -25.17 -0.33
C ILE A 50 -25.37 -25.67 -1.58
N VAL A 51 -24.59 -26.77 -1.42
CA VAL A 51 -23.88 -27.42 -2.53
C VAL A 51 -24.26 -28.88 -2.64
N LYS A 52 -24.19 -29.44 -3.84
CA LYS A 52 -24.39 -30.87 -4.07
C LYS A 52 -23.17 -31.68 -3.62
N ASP A 53 -21.97 -31.12 -3.81
CA ASP A 53 -20.70 -31.77 -3.53
C ASP A 53 -19.81 -30.83 -2.70
N LYS A 54 -19.24 -31.36 -1.62
CA LYS A 54 -18.31 -30.62 -0.74
C LYS A 54 -16.97 -30.36 -1.42
N SER A 55 -16.52 -31.29 -2.28
CA SER A 55 -15.19 -31.21 -2.93
C SER A 55 -14.98 -29.87 -3.64
N ARG A 56 -16.02 -29.36 -4.30
CA ARG A 56 -15.95 -28.04 -4.97
C ARG A 56 -15.67 -26.88 -4.03
N VAL A 57 -16.20 -26.94 -2.80
CA VAL A 57 -15.95 -25.92 -1.80
C VAL A 57 -14.52 -26.05 -1.30
N GLU A 58 -14.07 -27.29 -1.05
CA GLU A 58 -12.71 -27.60 -0.60
C GLU A 58 -11.66 -27.20 -1.65
N ASP A 59 -11.92 -27.50 -2.92
CA ASP A 59 -11.05 -27.08 -4.05
C ASP A 59 -10.99 -25.56 -4.17
N THR A 60 -12.13 -24.86 -4.00
CA THR A 60 -12.18 -23.39 -4.00
C THR A 60 -11.38 -22.82 -2.84
N ILE A 61 -11.49 -23.38 -1.66
CA ILE A 61 -10.73 -22.94 -0.49
C ILE A 61 -9.22 -23.15 -0.72
N ALA A 62 -8.83 -24.31 -1.22
CA ALA A 62 -7.44 -24.61 -1.53
C ALA A 62 -6.87 -23.62 -2.56
N GLN A 63 -7.65 -23.27 -3.59
CA GLN A 63 -7.26 -22.28 -4.57
C GLN A 63 -7.09 -20.89 -3.95
N LEU A 64 -8.05 -20.42 -3.14
CA LEU A 64 -7.97 -19.12 -2.47
C LEU A 64 -6.78 -19.03 -1.51
N ILE A 65 -6.47 -20.12 -0.79
CA ILE A 65 -5.27 -20.20 0.06
C ILE A 65 -4.01 -20.07 -0.81
N ALA A 66 -3.91 -20.86 -1.88
CA ALA A 66 -2.72 -20.85 -2.75
C ALA A 66 -2.48 -19.49 -3.41
N GLU A 67 -3.55 -18.83 -3.87
CA GLU A 67 -3.47 -17.47 -4.44
C GLU A 67 -2.96 -16.46 -3.40
N GLU A 68 -3.43 -16.58 -2.16
CA GLU A 68 -3.03 -15.69 -1.08
C GLU A 68 -1.60 -15.99 -0.59
N GLU A 69 -1.18 -17.27 -0.54
CA GLU A 69 0.21 -17.67 -0.26
C GLU A 69 1.18 -17.14 -1.32
N GLU A 70 0.79 -17.18 -2.60
CA GLU A 70 1.59 -16.59 -3.68
C GLU A 70 1.69 -15.06 -3.53
N ARG A 71 0.59 -14.38 -3.14
CA ARG A 71 0.57 -12.94 -2.94
C ARG A 71 1.49 -12.48 -1.82
N ILE A 72 1.45 -13.16 -0.66
CA ILE A 72 2.20 -12.73 0.53
C ILE A 72 3.53 -13.47 0.74
N GLY A 73 3.79 -14.55 -0.02
CA GLY A 73 5.01 -15.36 0.10
C GLY A 73 5.12 -16.14 1.41
N ARG A 74 3.99 -16.44 2.09
CA ARG A 74 3.93 -17.12 3.40
C ARG A 74 2.80 -18.12 3.43
N GLU A 75 2.92 -19.11 4.31
CA GLU A 75 1.85 -20.09 4.59
C GLU A 75 0.61 -19.37 5.16
N VAL A 76 -0.54 -19.71 4.59
CA VAL A 76 -1.84 -19.14 4.95
C VAL A 76 -2.75 -20.21 5.54
N SER A 77 -3.45 -19.89 6.59
CA SER A 77 -4.41 -20.77 7.25
C SER A 77 -5.79 -20.12 7.36
N LEU A 78 -6.80 -20.95 7.63
CA LEU A 78 -8.17 -20.48 7.87
C LEU A 78 -8.36 -20.10 9.33
N ALA A 79 -8.74 -18.86 9.60
CA ALA A 79 -9.21 -18.45 10.93
C ALA A 79 -10.61 -18.96 11.21
N ASN A 80 -11.46 -19.10 10.17
CA ASN A 80 -12.81 -19.59 10.26
C ASN A 80 -13.03 -20.78 9.30
N LYS A 81 -13.13 -21.99 9.82
CA LYS A 81 -13.33 -23.20 9.01
C LYS A 81 -14.80 -23.40 8.65
N PRO A 82 -15.14 -23.74 7.39
CA PRO A 82 -16.50 -24.07 7.00
C PRO A 82 -16.92 -25.41 7.65
N THR A 83 -18.21 -25.49 7.98
CA THR A 83 -18.87 -26.71 8.46
C THR A 83 -19.97 -27.11 7.50
N TYR A 84 -20.25 -28.42 7.40
CA TYR A 84 -21.18 -28.98 6.43
C TYR A 84 -22.28 -29.72 7.15
N GLN A 85 -23.53 -29.36 6.85
CA GLN A 85 -24.70 -30.06 7.34
C GLN A 85 -25.49 -30.66 6.16
N MET A 86 -25.74 -31.98 6.20
CA MET A 86 -26.56 -32.65 5.19
C MET A 86 -28.01 -32.13 5.27
N VAL A 87 -28.57 -31.80 4.13
CA VAL A 87 -29.95 -31.31 3.95
C VAL A 87 -30.61 -31.96 2.75
N LEU A 88 -31.94 -32.06 2.76
CA LEU A 88 -32.74 -32.47 1.61
C LEU A 88 -33.43 -31.25 1.02
N VAL A 89 -33.01 -30.85 -0.18
CA VAL A 89 -33.48 -29.63 -0.84
C VAL A 89 -33.84 -29.88 -2.30
N THR A 90 -34.56 -28.96 -2.86
CA THR A 90 -34.81 -28.91 -4.30
C THR A 90 -33.63 -28.34 -5.05
N THR A 91 -33.43 -28.70 -6.31
CA THR A 91 -32.25 -28.31 -7.10
C THR A 91 -32.10 -26.81 -7.29
N ASP A 92 -33.20 -26.06 -7.25
CA ASP A 92 -33.25 -24.59 -7.33
C ASP A 92 -32.57 -23.88 -6.15
N LYS A 93 -32.44 -24.55 -4.99
CA LYS A 93 -31.77 -24.03 -3.78
C LYS A 93 -30.28 -24.30 -3.75
N ILE A 94 -29.75 -25.07 -4.69
CA ILE A 94 -28.33 -25.37 -4.79
C ILE A 94 -27.61 -24.20 -5.48
N ALA A 95 -26.54 -23.70 -4.86
CA ALA A 95 -25.73 -22.62 -5.41
C ALA A 95 -25.12 -22.99 -6.76
N LYS A 96 -25.11 -22.04 -7.68
CA LYS A 96 -24.44 -22.21 -8.96
C LYS A 96 -22.92 -22.31 -8.75
N PRO A 97 -22.24 -23.22 -9.45
CA PRO A 97 -20.79 -23.38 -9.30
C PRO A 97 -19.99 -22.07 -9.49
N SER A 98 -20.47 -21.16 -10.35
CA SER A 98 -19.86 -19.86 -10.64
C SER A 98 -19.92 -18.88 -9.47
N ASP A 99 -20.83 -19.06 -8.52
CA ASP A 99 -21.07 -18.14 -7.43
C ASP A 99 -20.27 -18.51 -6.17
N ILE A 100 -19.85 -19.78 -6.07
CA ILE A 100 -19.13 -20.34 -4.91
C ILE A 100 -17.85 -19.54 -4.61
N PRO A 101 -16.94 -19.31 -5.57
CA PRO A 101 -15.68 -18.58 -5.27
C PRO A 101 -15.93 -17.20 -4.70
N LYS A 102 -16.85 -16.43 -5.28
CA LYS A 102 -17.17 -15.06 -4.82
C LYS A 102 -17.77 -15.02 -3.41
N ILE A 103 -18.59 -16.03 -3.07
CA ILE A 103 -19.18 -16.13 -1.73
C ILE A 103 -18.11 -16.52 -0.71
N MET A 104 -17.24 -17.48 -1.06
CA MET A 104 -16.17 -17.94 -0.19
C MET A 104 -15.13 -16.85 0.06
N GLU A 105 -14.67 -16.14 -0.97
CA GLU A 105 -13.73 -15.01 -0.86
C GLU A 105 -14.20 -13.94 0.14
N LYS A 106 -15.51 -13.65 0.15
CA LYS A 106 -16.09 -12.68 1.08
C LYS A 106 -16.31 -13.19 2.49
N SER A 107 -16.41 -14.51 2.65
CA SER A 107 -16.82 -15.14 3.91
C SER A 107 -15.69 -15.80 4.67
N LEU A 108 -14.60 -16.16 3.98
CA LEU A 108 -13.41 -16.71 4.58
C LEU A 108 -12.54 -15.62 5.21
N GLU A 109 -12.03 -15.94 6.37
CA GLU A 109 -11.00 -15.18 7.05
C GLU A 109 -9.70 -15.97 6.97
N LEU A 110 -8.76 -15.46 6.17
CA LEU A 110 -7.44 -16.02 6.00
C LEU A 110 -6.46 -15.32 6.94
N GLN A 111 -5.59 -16.07 7.56
CA GLN A 111 -4.58 -15.59 8.49
C GLN A 111 -3.21 -16.16 8.16
N ALA A 112 -2.17 -15.39 8.46
CA ALA A 112 -0.78 -15.80 8.34
C ALA A 112 0.03 -15.33 9.54
N GLU A 113 1.13 -16.04 9.84
CA GLU A 113 2.15 -15.52 10.74
C GLU A 113 2.99 -14.48 9.95
N ALA A 114 3.01 -13.24 10.45
CA ALA A 114 3.67 -12.11 9.81
C ALA A 114 4.45 -11.28 10.83
N ALA A 115 5.43 -10.52 10.33
CA ALA A 115 6.18 -9.56 11.12
C ALA A 115 5.41 -8.23 11.20
N GLN A 116 5.02 -7.88 12.39
CA GLN A 116 4.30 -6.65 12.71
C GLN A 116 5.30 -5.60 13.18
N VAL A 117 5.36 -4.47 12.48
CA VAL A 117 6.11 -3.29 12.91
C VAL A 117 5.23 -2.48 13.85
N LEU A 118 5.73 -2.26 15.05
CA LEU A 118 5.06 -1.46 16.07
C LEU A 118 5.81 -0.15 16.27
N VAL A 119 5.07 0.94 16.35
CA VAL A 119 5.58 2.28 16.71
C VAL A 119 4.92 2.70 18.01
N ASP A 120 5.72 2.95 19.04
CA ASP A 120 5.26 3.22 20.42
C ASP A 120 4.29 2.18 20.99
N GLY A 121 4.45 0.92 20.52
CA GLY A 121 3.64 -0.22 20.96
C GLY A 121 2.37 -0.47 20.14
N GLU A 122 2.01 0.45 19.24
CA GLU A 122 0.86 0.29 18.35
C GLU A 122 1.27 -0.36 17.02
N PRO A 123 0.55 -1.39 16.53
CA PRO A 123 0.84 -2.04 15.28
C PRO A 123 0.51 -1.12 14.10
N LEU A 124 1.47 -0.94 13.19
CA LEU A 124 1.34 -0.01 12.09
C LEU A 124 1.30 -0.68 10.73
N VAL A 125 2.26 -1.57 10.44
CA VAL A 125 2.33 -2.32 9.19
C VAL A 125 2.70 -3.78 9.46
N CYS A 126 2.21 -4.69 8.61
CA CYS A 126 2.52 -6.11 8.66
C CYS A 126 3.25 -6.52 7.38
N LEU A 127 4.38 -7.19 7.53
CA LEU A 127 5.23 -7.68 6.45
C LEU A 127 5.37 -9.20 6.52
N PRO A 128 5.68 -9.88 5.41
CA PRO A 128 5.77 -11.33 5.40
C PRO A 128 6.70 -11.92 6.46
N ASP A 129 7.83 -11.29 6.74
CA ASP A 129 8.81 -11.77 7.70
C ASP A 129 9.61 -10.63 8.37
N GLU A 130 10.34 -10.97 9.45
CA GLU A 130 11.15 -10.00 10.19
C GLU A 130 12.29 -9.39 9.35
N LYS A 131 12.85 -10.13 8.39
CA LYS A 131 13.93 -9.64 7.55
C LYS A 131 13.44 -8.51 6.67
N LEU A 132 12.27 -8.69 6.03
CA LEU A 132 11.62 -7.66 5.23
C LEU A 132 11.19 -6.48 6.09
N ALA A 133 10.68 -6.73 7.30
CA ALA A 133 10.32 -5.66 8.22
C ALA A 133 11.53 -4.78 8.60
N ARG A 134 12.68 -5.39 8.90
CA ARG A 134 13.91 -4.66 9.18
C ARG A 134 14.43 -3.92 7.96
N GLN A 135 14.40 -4.55 6.78
CA GLN A 135 14.77 -3.91 5.52
C GLN A 135 13.95 -2.65 5.26
N VAL A 136 12.63 -2.74 5.45
CA VAL A 136 11.72 -1.58 5.30
C VAL A 136 12.08 -0.47 6.28
N LEU A 137 12.40 -0.79 7.52
CA LEU A 137 12.83 0.20 8.50
C LEU A 137 14.13 0.88 8.10
N ASP A 138 15.12 0.11 7.63
CA ASP A 138 16.41 0.64 7.15
C ASP A 138 16.22 1.56 5.92
N GLU A 139 15.41 1.13 4.94
CA GLU A 139 15.08 1.92 3.75
C GLU A 139 14.33 3.21 4.11
N THR A 140 13.35 3.12 5.03
CA THR A 140 12.62 4.29 5.54
C THR A 140 13.55 5.27 6.23
N GLN A 141 14.48 4.77 7.04
CA GLN A 141 15.47 5.59 7.73
C GLN A 141 16.35 6.32 6.73
N GLN A 142 16.91 5.62 5.73
CA GLN A 142 17.74 6.20 4.68
C GLN A 142 16.97 7.26 3.86
N GLN A 143 15.74 6.96 3.50
CA GLN A 143 14.87 7.89 2.76
C GLN A 143 14.59 9.16 3.55
N LEU A 144 14.28 9.03 4.85
CA LEU A 144 13.95 10.17 5.71
C LEU A 144 15.18 11.02 6.04
N VAL A 145 16.38 10.43 6.12
CA VAL A 145 17.63 11.17 6.33
C VAL A 145 17.94 12.09 5.14
N GLY A 146 17.72 11.65 3.92
CA GLY A 146 17.93 12.44 2.70
C GLY A 146 19.36 12.91 2.55
N LEU A 147 20.29 11.99 2.24
CA LEU A 147 21.71 12.28 2.00
C LEU A 147 21.92 13.08 0.71
N CYS A 148 22.89 13.99 0.76
CA CYS A 148 23.45 14.63 -0.42
C CYS A 148 24.73 13.90 -0.87
N GLU A 149 25.20 14.19 -2.06
CA GLU A 149 26.48 13.64 -2.57
C GLU A 149 27.65 14.07 -1.67
N GLY A 150 28.46 13.11 -1.25
CA GLY A 150 29.59 13.34 -0.36
C GLY A 150 29.23 13.44 1.13
N GLU A 151 28.00 13.13 1.50
CA GLU A 151 27.56 13.00 2.90
C GLU A 151 27.54 11.53 3.33
N GLU A 152 27.90 11.27 4.59
CA GLU A 152 27.85 9.95 5.22
C GLU A 152 27.08 10.01 6.54
N ILE A 153 26.28 8.97 6.81
CA ILE A 153 25.54 8.84 8.07
C ILE A 153 26.50 8.35 9.14
N CYS A 154 26.74 9.15 10.18
CA CYS A 154 27.46 8.72 11.39
C CYS A 154 26.53 8.02 12.36
N GLN A 155 25.29 8.50 12.49
CA GLN A 155 24.28 7.95 13.36
C GLN A 155 22.89 8.28 12.80
N ALA A 156 21.96 7.33 12.88
CA ALA A 156 20.57 7.57 12.58
C ALA A 156 19.70 6.71 13.50
N GLU A 157 18.70 7.31 14.11
CA GLU A 157 17.81 6.66 15.08
C GLU A 157 16.37 7.15 14.88
N PHE A 158 15.41 6.28 15.15
CA PHE A 158 14.01 6.70 15.27
C PHE A 158 13.78 7.38 16.62
N SER A 159 13.01 8.44 16.63
CA SER A 159 12.59 9.11 17.88
C SER A 159 11.60 8.27 18.66
N GLU A 160 10.74 7.56 17.95
CA GLU A 160 9.73 6.67 18.49
C GLU A 160 10.34 5.31 18.81
N LYS A 161 9.73 4.58 19.73
CA LYS A 161 10.12 3.21 20.00
C LYS A 161 9.59 2.29 18.90
N VAL A 162 10.47 1.86 18.01
CA VAL A 162 10.14 0.94 16.91
C VAL A 162 10.54 -0.48 17.29
N ASP A 163 9.55 -1.39 17.28
CA ASP A 163 9.73 -2.82 17.56
C ASP A 163 9.21 -3.67 16.39
N VAL A 164 9.77 -4.85 16.19
CA VAL A 164 9.27 -5.86 15.23
C VAL A 164 8.91 -7.13 16.00
N LYS A 165 7.69 -7.63 15.82
CA LYS A 165 7.21 -8.86 16.48
C LYS A 165 6.47 -9.76 15.50
N LEU A 166 6.63 -11.07 15.66
CA LEU A 166 5.80 -12.04 14.95
C LEU A 166 4.42 -12.10 15.59
N ALA A 167 3.40 -12.08 14.77
CA ALA A 167 2.00 -12.20 15.18
C ALA A 167 1.19 -12.91 14.10
N VAL A 168 0.12 -13.60 14.52
CA VAL A 168 -0.88 -14.12 13.58
C VAL A 168 -1.85 -12.98 13.27
N VAL A 169 -1.88 -12.55 12.03
CA VAL A 169 -2.69 -11.43 11.54
C VAL A 169 -3.59 -11.88 10.39
N SER A 170 -4.58 -11.07 10.04
CA SER A 170 -5.30 -11.25 8.78
C SER A 170 -4.31 -11.17 7.61
N SER A 171 -4.37 -12.11 6.68
CA SER A 171 -3.48 -12.09 5.50
C SER A 171 -3.63 -10.79 4.70
N LYS A 172 -4.80 -10.16 4.72
CA LYS A 172 -5.07 -8.87 4.07
C LYS A 172 -4.31 -7.68 4.67
N GLU A 173 -3.86 -7.81 5.92
CA GLU A 173 -3.03 -6.79 6.58
C GLU A 173 -1.56 -6.87 6.17
N VAL A 174 -1.16 -8.01 5.59
CA VAL A 174 0.21 -8.19 5.09
C VAL A 174 0.35 -7.48 3.76
N ILE A 175 1.21 -6.46 3.75
CA ILE A 175 1.47 -5.59 2.59
C ILE A 175 2.88 -5.82 2.05
N ASP A 176 3.14 -5.33 0.85
CA ASP A 176 4.47 -5.39 0.25
C ASP A 176 5.43 -4.33 0.84
N VAL A 177 6.74 -4.54 0.59
CA VAL A 177 7.83 -3.71 1.10
C VAL A 177 7.70 -2.24 0.68
N ASN A 178 7.31 -1.99 -0.58
CA ASN A 178 7.22 -0.62 -1.11
C ASN A 178 6.06 0.15 -0.46
N GLU A 179 4.92 -0.51 -0.29
CA GLU A 179 3.75 0.09 0.35
C GLU A 179 4.02 0.35 1.85
N ALA A 180 4.70 -0.58 2.53
CA ALA A 180 5.08 -0.42 3.93
C ALA A 180 6.06 0.75 4.12
N ALA A 181 7.11 0.84 3.29
CA ALA A 181 8.07 1.95 3.33
C ALA A 181 7.38 3.29 3.05
N ARG A 182 6.49 3.31 2.05
CA ARG A 182 5.69 4.50 1.75
C ARG A 182 4.85 4.95 2.94
N LEU A 183 4.10 4.02 3.56
CA LEU A 183 3.25 4.33 4.71
C LEU A 183 4.06 4.88 5.88
N LEU A 184 5.19 4.25 6.22
CA LEU A 184 6.06 4.71 7.30
C LEU A 184 6.62 6.11 7.03
N ALA A 185 7.04 6.38 5.79
CA ALA A 185 7.69 7.64 5.41
C ALA A 185 6.72 8.80 5.14
N THR A 186 5.47 8.53 4.76
CA THR A 186 4.51 9.58 4.33
C THR A 186 3.21 9.61 5.15
N GLY A 187 2.94 8.58 5.96
CA GLY A 187 1.68 8.45 6.69
C GLY A 187 0.53 7.91 5.84
N ASN A 188 -0.66 7.89 6.43
CA ASN A 188 -1.89 7.34 5.85
C ASN A 188 -2.63 8.30 4.90
N GLU A 189 -2.14 9.53 4.72
CA GLU A 189 -2.84 10.48 3.89
C GLU A 189 -2.82 10.05 2.42
N ALA A 190 -4.00 9.93 1.84
CA ALA A 190 -4.14 9.65 0.41
C ALA A 190 -3.51 10.79 -0.40
N PRO A 191 -2.75 10.47 -1.46
CA PRO A 191 -2.19 11.51 -2.32
C PRO A 191 -3.29 12.38 -2.91
N VAL A 192 -3.12 13.69 -2.81
CA VAL A 192 -3.98 14.68 -3.46
C VAL A 192 -3.46 14.91 -4.87
N GLU A 193 -4.33 14.90 -5.87
CA GLU A 193 -3.97 15.27 -7.23
C GLU A 193 -3.84 16.80 -7.37
N TYR A 194 -2.69 17.25 -7.82
CA TYR A 194 -2.40 18.65 -8.10
C TYR A 194 -2.08 18.85 -9.57
N THR A 195 -2.78 19.78 -10.21
CA THR A 195 -2.49 20.17 -11.60
C THR A 195 -1.51 21.33 -11.63
N VAL A 196 -0.36 21.14 -12.29
CA VAL A 196 0.70 22.13 -12.45
C VAL A 196 0.18 23.37 -13.19
N LYS A 197 0.39 24.54 -12.61
CA LYS A 197 -0.01 25.85 -13.13
C LYS A 197 1.18 26.63 -13.65
N GLU A 198 0.92 27.67 -14.43
CA GLU A 198 1.96 28.58 -14.90
C GLU A 198 2.69 29.23 -13.72
N GLY A 199 4.04 29.19 -13.76
CA GLY A 199 4.90 29.70 -12.70
C GLY A 199 5.18 28.70 -11.55
N ASP A 200 4.60 27.50 -11.58
CA ASP A 200 4.92 26.47 -10.59
C ASP A 200 6.30 25.84 -10.85
N SER A 201 6.97 25.49 -9.76
CA SER A 201 8.16 24.63 -9.76
C SER A 201 7.98 23.52 -8.73
N LEU A 202 8.70 22.39 -8.89
CA LEU A 202 8.66 21.29 -7.90
C LEU A 202 8.95 21.80 -6.49
N TRP A 203 9.91 22.72 -6.34
CA TRP A 203 10.24 23.30 -5.05
C TRP A 203 9.07 24.10 -4.42
N MET A 204 8.40 24.93 -5.22
CA MET A 204 7.24 25.72 -4.75
C MET A 204 6.06 24.82 -4.39
N ILE A 205 5.80 23.80 -5.20
CA ILE A 205 4.73 22.83 -4.96
C ILE A 205 5.04 22.04 -3.69
N ALA A 206 6.26 21.52 -3.55
CA ALA A 206 6.70 20.79 -2.36
C ALA A 206 6.53 21.62 -1.09
N ARG A 207 6.97 22.87 -1.09
CA ARG A 207 6.85 23.78 0.05
C ARG A 207 5.40 24.11 0.41
N ARG A 208 4.53 24.28 -0.60
CA ARG A 208 3.09 24.59 -0.39
C ARG A 208 2.32 23.42 0.24
N HIS A 209 2.78 22.20 -0.01
CA HIS A 209 2.15 20.97 0.44
C HIS A 209 2.94 20.23 1.52
N ASP A 210 3.82 20.91 2.23
CA ASP A 210 4.65 20.38 3.32
C ASP A 210 5.33 19.03 2.99
N THR A 211 5.79 18.90 1.73
CA THR A 211 6.50 17.73 1.24
C THR A 211 7.87 18.11 0.68
N ARG A 212 8.65 17.15 0.21
CA ARG A 212 9.98 17.38 -0.36
C ARG A 212 9.97 17.19 -1.87
N VAL A 213 10.87 17.90 -2.58
CA VAL A 213 11.10 17.71 -4.01
C VAL A 213 11.44 16.26 -4.32
N ALA A 214 12.28 15.61 -3.50
CA ALA A 214 12.64 14.21 -3.67
C ALA A 214 11.42 13.27 -3.57
N ASN A 215 10.53 13.52 -2.61
CA ASN A 215 9.28 12.74 -2.45
C ASN A 215 8.34 12.94 -3.63
N LEU A 216 8.17 14.21 -4.09
CA LEU A 216 7.37 14.49 -5.27
C LEU A 216 7.92 13.82 -6.53
N LYS A 217 9.23 13.80 -6.70
CA LYS A 217 9.88 13.10 -7.83
C LYS A 217 9.64 11.61 -7.76
N ALA A 218 9.91 10.98 -6.63
CA ALA A 218 9.73 9.53 -6.44
C ALA A 218 8.27 9.11 -6.64
N GLN A 219 7.33 9.86 -6.05
CA GLN A 219 5.90 9.56 -6.09
C GLN A 219 5.29 9.69 -7.50
N ASN A 220 5.89 10.55 -8.34
CA ASN A 220 5.44 10.82 -9.70
C ASN A 220 6.37 10.26 -10.78
N ASN A 221 7.38 9.46 -10.42
CA ASN A 221 8.39 8.88 -11.32
C ASN A 221 9.05 9.96 -12.21
N LEU A 222 9.42 11.11 -11.62
CA LEU A 222 10.05 12.22 -12.36
C LEU A 222 11.57 12.05 -12.39
N GLU A 223 12.14 11.99 -13.58
CA GLU A 223 13.60 11.93 -13.78
C GLU A 223 14.26 13.30 -13.58
N SER A 224 13.60 14.39 -13.99
CA SER A 224 14.06 15.77 -13.85
C SER A 224 13.12 16.61 -12.95
N GLU A 225 13.49 17.88 -12.73
CA GLU A 225 12.64 18.84 -12.02
C GLU A 225 11.72 19.63 -12.96
N ASP A 226 11.81 19.36 -14.27
CA ASP A 226 11.02 20.07 -15.27
C ASP A 226 9.56 19.62 -15.20
N LEU A 227 8.66 20.60 -15.12
CA LEU A 227 7.22 20.39 -15.09
C LEU A 227 6.58 20.88 -16.38
N LYS A 228 5.54 20.17 -16.82
CA LYS A 228 4.69 20.62 -17.92
C LYS A 228 3.43 21.29 -17.39
N LEU A 229 3.04 22.40 -17.99
CA LEU A 229 1.76 23.05 -17.68
C LEU A 229 0.60 22.05 -17.88
N GLY A 230 -0.28 21.94 -16.88
CA GLY A 230 -1.38 20.98 -16.88
C GLY A 230 -0.99 19.56 -16.48
N GLN A 231 0.27 19.29 -16.17
CA GLN A 231 0.68 17.98 -15.64
C GLN A 231 0.00 17.73 -14.30
N VAL A 232 -0.54 16.51 -14.11
CA VAL A 232 -1.11 16.10 -12.83
C VAL A 232 -0.03 15.43 -12.00
N LEU A 233 0.19 15.94 -10.79
CA LEU A 233 1.09 15.39 -9.80
C LEU A 233 0.29 14.81 -8.65
N LYS A 234 0.69 13.63 -8.18
CA LYS A 234 0.22 13.07 -6.90
C LYS A 234 1.08 13.68 -5.78
N ILE A 235 0.42 14.30 -4.82
CA ILE A 235 1.08 14.95 -3.69
C ILE A 235 0.55 14.31 -2.42
N SER A 236 1.42 13.69 -1.63
CA SER A 236 1.11 13.33 -0.25
C SER A 236 1.71 14.42 0.64
N SER A 237 0.93 14.95 1.56
CA SER A 237 1.48 15.66 2.71
C SER A 237 2.29 14.63 3.49
N SER A 238 3.57 14.93 3.71
CA SER A 238 4.43 14.03 4.46
C SER A 238 4.13 14.21 5.95
N ASN A 239 3.28 13.34 6.48
CA ASN A 239 3.12 13.19 7.93
C ASN A 239 3.60 11.78 8.31
N PRO A 240 4.93 11.55 8.33
CA PRO A 240 5.50 10.25 8.58
C PRO A 240 5.08 9.71 9.95
N PHE A 241 4.87 8.40 10.04
CA PHE A 241 4.59 7.73 11.30
C PHE A 241 5.82 7.61 12.20
N VAL A 242 7.01 7.83 11.63
CA VAL A 242 8.27 7.76 12.35
C VAL A 242 9.10 9.01 12.08
N THR A 243 9.84 9.45 13.08
CA THR A 243 10.76 10.57 13.00
C THR A 243 12.19 10.04 13.08
N VAL A 244 13.04 10.39 12.11
CA VAL A 244 14.44 9.99 12.09
C VAL A 244 15.33 11.17 12.47
N ASN A 245 16.07 11.01 13.55
CA ASN A 245 17.17 11.90 13.93
C ASN A 245 18.48 11.34 13.38
N ALA A 246 19.21 12.13 12.63
CA ALA A 246 20.47 11.71 12.03
C ALA A 246 21.59 12.72 12.26
N VAL A 247 22.80 12.19 12.50
CA VAL A 247 24.06 12.92 12.48
C VAL A 247 24.82 12.51 11.23
N ILE A 248 25.17 13.49 10.41
CA ILE A 248 25.78 13.31 9.10
C ILE A 248 27.05 14.10 9.05
N GLU A 249 28.10 13.55 8.46
CA GLU A 249 29.30 14.27 8.11
C GLU A 249 29.46 14.35 6.60
N GLY A 250 30.06 15.44 6.14
CA GLY A 250 30.33 15.64 4.73
C GLY A 250 31.42 16.65 4.51
N SER A 251 31.90 16.72 3.28
CA SER A 251 32.85 17.74 2.84
C SER A 251 32.32 18.49 1.62
N LYS A 252 32.69 19.76 1.52
CA LYS A 252 32.39 20.58 0.35
C LYS A 252 33.56 21.48 0.02
N THR A 253 33.74 21.73 -1.28
CA THR A 253 34.73 22.70 -1.75
C THR A 253 34.07 24.04 -1.99
N GLU A 254 34.58 25.09 -1.37
CA GLU A 254 34.15 26.47 -1.60
C GLU A 254 35.28 27.27 -2.29
N LYS A 255 34.84 28.25 -3.11
CA LYS A 255 35.77 29.19 -3.73
C LYS A 255 36.18 30.26 -2.74
N ILE A 256 37.50 30.60 -2.74
CA ILE A 256 38.01 31.78 -2.04
C ILE A 256 38.16 32.87 -3.12
N PRO A 257 37.35 33.95 -3.10
CA PRO A 257 37.46 34.99 -4.12
C PRO A 257 38.82 35.68 -4.09
N PHE A 258 39.36 35.97 -5.25
CA PHE A 258 40.61 36.71 -5.35
C PHE A 258 40.38 38.21 -5.05
N SER A 259 41.40 38.87 -4.50
CA SER A 259 41.41 40.32 -4.30
C SER A 259 41.99 41.04 -5.52
N THR A 260 41.53 42.28 -5.73
CA THR A 260 42.11 43.15 -6.76
C THR A 260 42.97 44.21 -6.10
N LYS A 261 44.28 44.22 -6.41
CA LYS A 261 45.20 45.21 -5.92
C LYS A 261 45.54 46.23 -7.05
N VAL A 262 45.17 47.48 -6.86
CA VAL A 262 45.49 48.55 -7.76
C VAL A 262 46.83 49.17 -7.37
N ILE A 263 47.82 49.06 -8.27
CA ILE A 263 49.13 49.70 -8.08
C ILE A 263 49.18 50.94 -8.96
N GLN A 264 49.38 52.10 -8.34
CA GLN A 264 49.48 53.36 -9.07
C GLN A 264 50.88 53.57 -9.60
N ASP A 265 51.06 53.51 -10.91
CA ASP A 265 52.33 53.75 -11.58
C ASP A 265 52.22 55.04 -12.40
N LYS A 266 52.94 56.10 -12.01
CA LYS A 266 52.92 57.44 -12.64
C LYS A 266 53.41 57.43 -14.08
N SER A 267 54.08 56.39 -14.54
CA SER A 267 54.57 56.24 -15.91
C SER A 267 53.56 55.69 -16.90
N VAL A 268 52.37 55.26 -16.44
CA VAL A 268 51.33 54.62 -17.28
C VAL A 268 50.08 55.46 -17.28
N ALA A 269 49.68 55.94 -18.45
CA ALA A 269 48.50 56.80 -18.64
C ALA A 269 47.15 56.07 -18.62
N THR A 270 47.15 54.72 -18.69
CA THR A 270 45.94 53.89 -18.75
C THR A 270 46.05 52.66 -17.86
N PHE A 271 44.89 52.17 -17.37
CA PHE A 271 44.89 50.91 -16.60
C PHE A 271 45.34 49.74 -17.49
N LYS A 272 46.37 49.02 -17.03
CA LYS A 272 46.84 47.75 -17.59
C LYS A 272 46.70 46.64 -16.56
N GLU A 273 46.08 45.58 -16.94
CA GLU A 273 46.02 44.35 -16.14
C GLU A 273 47.42 43.68 -16.19
N LYS A 274 48.08 43.56 -15.05
CA LYS A 274 49.40 42.92 -14.98
C LYS A 274 49.28 41.41 -14.77
N GLN A 275 48.24 40.97 -14.07
CA GLN A 275 47.99 39.57 -13.72
C GLN A 275 46.51 39.30 -13.66
N LYS A 276 46.06 38.19 -14.25
CA LYS A 276 44.66 37.72 -14.11
C LYS A 276 44.47 37.17 -12.70
N GLY A 277 43.44 37.63 -12.01
CA GLY A 277 43.01 37.06 -10.76
C GLY A 277 42.50 35.63 -10.96
N GLN A 278 42.71 34.78 -10.00
CA GLN A 278 42.17 33.42 -9.96
C GLN A 278 41.68 33.13 -8.56
N ASP A 279 40.42 32.60 -8.46
CA ASP A 279 39.88 32.18 -7.19
C ASP A 279 40.67 31.00 -6.60
N GLY A 280 40.90 31.05 -5.32
CA GLY A 280 41.36 29.93 -4.54
C GLY A 280 40.25 28.93 -4.25
N LYS A 281 40.61 27.83 -3.59
CA LYS A 281 39.68 26.81 -3.13
C LYS A 281 39.97 26.46 -1.69
N LYS A 282 38.92 26.32 -0.88
CA LYS A 282 38.98 25.73 0.45
C LYS A 282 38.07 24.53 0.53
N GLU A 283 38.46 23.52 1.27
CA GLU A 283 37.63 22.39 1.63
C GLU A 283 37.11 22.59 3.06
N ILE A 284 35.86 22.33 3.25
CA ILE A 284 35.16 22.47 4.53
C ILE A 284 34.54 21.12 4.88
N THR A 285 34.99 20.55 5.99
CA THR A 285 34.34 19.38 6.59
C THR A 285 33.30 19.86 7.61
N TYR A 286 32.12 19.34 7.51
CA TYR A 286 31.00 19.75 8.35
C TYR A 286 30.23 18.57 8.93
N ARG A 287 29.53 18.81 10.03
CA ARG A 287 28.58 17.89 10.65
C ARG A 287 27.21 18.54 10.68
N LEU A 288 26.20 17.78 10.21
CA LEU A 288 24.81 18.18 10.23
C LEU A 288 24.04 17.30 11.21
N THR A 289 23.15 17.90 11.99
CA THR A 289 22.08 17.19 12.68
C THR A 289 20.79 17.43 11.89
N LYS A 290 20.15 16.34 11.46
CA LYS A 290 18.92 16.40 10.67
C LYS A 290 17.79 15.67 11.39
N GLU A 291 16.55 16.19 11.27
CA GLU A 291 15.30 15.54 11.67
C GLU A 291 14.44 15.36 10.42
N ASN A 292 14.12 14.14 10.07
CA ASN A 292 13.47 13.80 8.80
C ASN A 292 14.07 14.55 7.60
N GLY A 293 15.45 14.61 7.52
CA GLY A 293 16.26 15.27 6.50
C GLY A 293 16.21 16.81 6.51
N LYS A 294 15.49 17.44 7.43
CA LYS A 294 15.57 18.89 7.68
C LYS A 294 16.76 19.17 8.58
N THR A 295 17.72 19.98 8.13
CA THR A 295 18.87 20.38 8.95
C THR A 295 18.40 21.23 10.13
N ILE A 296 18.71 20.77 11.35
CA ILE A 296 18.46 21.47 12.60
C ILE A 296 19.72 22.21 13.02
N GLU A 297 20.89 21.57 12.89
CA GLU A 297 22.18 22.12 13.25
C GLU A 297 23.22 21.86 12.15
N ASN A 298 24.09 22.85 11.93
CA ASN A 298 25.23 22.74 11.02
C ASN A 298 26.49 23.25 11.76
N LYS A 299 27.48 22.37 11.91
CA LYS A 299 28.73 22.68 12.57
C LYS A 299 29.90 22.41 11.64
N VAL A 300 30.72 23.43 11.40
CA VAL A 300 31.97 23.26 10.69
C VAL A 300 32.95 22.58 11.63
N LEU A 301 33.55 21.48 11.19
CA LEU A 301 34.54 20.70 11.92
C LEU A 301 35.97 21.16 11.59
N GLU A 302 36.25 21.33 10.28
CA GLU A 302 37.55 21.70 9.76
C GLU A 302 37.44 22.54 8.50
N GLU A 303 38.34 23.51 8.33
CA GLU A 303 38.54 24.23 7.07
C GLU A 303 39.99 24.13 6.65
N SER A 304 40.28 23.66 5.45
CA SER A 304 41.62 23.58 4.86
C SER A 304 41.67 24.31 3.54
N ILE A 305 42.77 25.04 3.29
CA ILE A 305 43.00 25.75 2.02
C ILE A 305 43.62 24.78 1.03
N VAL A 306 42.91 24.43 0.00
CA VAL A 306 43.37 23.56 -1.10
C VAL A 306 44.23 24.35 -2.10
N SER A 307 43.84 25.57 -2.42
CA SER A 307 44.62 26.49 -3.25
C SER A 307 44.42 27.94 -2.83
N GLN A 308 45.50 28.69 -2.73
CA GLN A 308 45.45 30.13 -2.45
C GLN A 308 44.89 30.90 -3.67
N PRO A 309 44.09 31.96 -3.44
CA PRO A 309 43.69 32.86 -4.54
C PRO A 309 44.89 33.62 -5.08
N ILE A 310 44.91 33.87 -6.36
CA ILE A 310 45.90 34.71 -7.04
C ILE A 310 45.29 36.11 -7.22
N GLU A 311 45.94 37.10 -6.62
CA GLU A 311 45.47 38.49 -6.73
C GLU A 311 45.51 39.01 -8.18
N ARG A 312 44.54 39.86 -8.54
CA ARG A 312 44.52 40.57 -9.81
C ARG A 312 45.22 41.91 -9.74
#